data_b9d277e88d02e43352af49d110b1185a
#
_entry.id   b9d277e88d02e43352af49d110b1185a
#
_cell.length_a   1.000
_cell.length_b   1.000
_cell.length_c   1.000
_cell.angle_alpha   90.00
_cell.angle_beta   90.00
_cell.angle_gamma   90.00
#
_symmetry.space_group_name_H-M   'P 1'
#
loop_
_entity.id
_entity.type
_entity.pdbx_description
1 polymer ?
#
loop_
_entity_poly.entity_id
_entity_poly.type
_entity_poly.pdbx_seq_one_letter_code
_entity_poly.pdbx_strand_id
1 'polypeptide(L)'
;MLFVDIETNDIKATKIWCVCAKDLDGNSYEWRRDVTFEGLQEVLDSYDKISFHNGIGFDIPILKNILNINIDQDKVVDTLVLSRLANPSKEGGHSLKAWGEYLGNYKGDYNNWLFLTDEMVAYCHQDVEVTIQTYKHLIKVLKGFSPKSINLEHEVQWIIQEQIRNGVLF
;
A
#
# COMPACT_ATOMS: atom_id res chain seq x y z
N MET A 1 -10.96 -8.37 -3.52
CA MET A 1 -9.73 -7.52 -3.49
C MET A 1 -9.62 -6.91 -2.12
N LEU A 2 -8.47 -7.06 -1.49
CA LEU A 2 -8.14 -6.50 -0.18
C LEU A 2 -7.23 -5.28 -0.35
N PHE A 3 -7.45 -4.21 0.40
CA PHE A 3 -6.58 -3.02 0.48
C PHE A 3 -5.87 -3.04 1.81
N VAL A 4 -4.57 -2.80 1.81
CA VAL A 4 -3.71 -2.97 2.99
C VAL A 4 -2.79 -1.77 3.14
N ASP A 5 -2.55 -1.38 4.38
CA ASP A 5 -1.57 -0.36 4.77
C ASP A 5 -0.87 -0.80 6.06
N ILE A 6 0.37 -0.34 6.28
CA ILE A 6 1.14 -0.64 7.49
C ILE A 6 1.72 0.63 8.10
N GLU A 7 1.81 0.65 9.43
CA GLU A 7 2.54 1.69 10.15
C GLU A 7 3.80 1.14 10.80
N THR A 8 4.87 1.88 10.67
CA THR A 8 6.21 1.47 11.10
C THR A 8 6.88 2.52 11.97
N ASN A 9 7.98 2.15 12.61
CA ASN A 9 8.74 3.08 13.45
C ASN A 9 9.63 4.07 12.69
N ASP A 10 9.93 3.80 11.42
CA ASP A 10 10.83 4.62 10.59
C ASP A 10 10.69 4.19 9.12
N ILE A 11 11.19 5.00 8.18
CA ILE A 11 11.33 4.64 6.77
C ILE A 11 12.27 3.43 6.62
N LYS A 12 13.35 3.36 7.43
CA LYS A 12 14.18 2.15 7.58
C LYS A 12 13.61 1.28 8.69
N ALA A 13 12.42 0.77 8.45
CA ALA A 13 11.63 0.08 9.44
C ALA A 13 12.35 -1.12 10.07
N THR A 14 12.34 -1.16 11.39
CA THR A 14 12.75 -2.31 12.20
C THR A 14 11.59 -2.89 12.99
N LYS A 15 10.45 -2.19 12.98
CA LYS A 15 9.21 -2.59 13.66
C LYS A 15 8.01 -2.20 12.82
N ILE A 16 7.02 -3.07 12.77
CA ILE A 16 5.66 -2.78 12.34
C ILE A 16 4.83 -2.54 13.59
N TRP A 17 4.10 -1.44 13.63
CA TRP A 17 3.20 -1.11 14.73
C TRP A 17 1.82 -1.71 14.54
N CYS A 18 1.24 -1.52 13.37
CA CYS A 18 -0.02 -2.13 12.99
C CYS A 18 -0.07 -2.41 11.49
N VAL A 19 -0.99 -3.27 11.12
CA VAL A 19 -1.43 -3.53 9.75
C VAL A 19 -2.94 -3.37 9.73
N CYS A 20 -3.46 -2.55 8.85
CA CYS A 20 -4.88 -2.40 8.64
C CYS A 20 -5.24 -2.85 7.22
N ALA A 21 -6.38 -3.51 7.10
CA ALA A 21 -6.86 -3.94 5.80
C ALA A 21 -8.38 -3.83 5.70
N LYS A 22 -8.87 -3.58 4.47
CA LYS A 22 -10.30 -3.54 4.18
C LYS A 22 -10.57 -4.00 2.76
N ASP A 23 -11.64 -4.75 2.56
CA ASP A 23 -12.07 -5.13 1.23
C ASP A 23 -13.18 -4.22 0.67
N LEU A 24 -13.60 -4.50 -0.57
CA LEU A 24 -14.67 -3.72 -1.23
C LEU A 24 -16.07 -4.03 -0.68
N ASP A 25 -16.23 -5.14 0.03
CA ASP A 25 -17.49 -5.57 0.65
C ASP A 25 -17.67 -4.99 2.05
N GLY A 26 -16.61 -4.32 2.58
CA GLY A 26 -16.62 -3.64 3.86
C GLY A 26 -16.05 -4.47 5.02
N ASN A 27 -15.55 -5.69 4.75
CA ASN A 27 -14.83 -6.44 5.77
C ASN A 27 -13.53 -5.73 6.12
N SER A 28 -13.31 -5.50 7.41
CA SER A 28 -12.14 -4.77 7.93
C SER A 28 -11.34 -5.66 8.87
N TYR A 29 -10.01 -5.55 8.77
CA TYR A 29 -9.06 -6.32 9.54
C TYR A 29 -8.04 -5.38 10.16
N GLU A 30 -7.57 -5.76 11.36
CA GLU A 30 -6.58 -5.00 12.12
C GLU A 30 -5.65 -5.96 12.86
N TRP A 31 -4.37 -5.75 12.72
CA TRP A 31 -3.32 -6.43 13.49
C TRP A 31 -2.46 -5.39 14.18
N ARG A 32 -2.17 -5.63 15.44
CA ARG A 32 -1.42 -4.69 16.28
C ARG A 32 -0.25 -5.39 16.94
N ARG A 33 0.86 -4.70 17.06
CA ARG A 33 2.06 -5.23 17.68
C ARG A 33 1.89 -5.57 19.16
N ASP A 34 1.05 -4.85 19.88
CA ASP A 34 0.74 -5.09 21.30
C ASP A 34 -0.27 -6.23 21.51
N VAL A 35 -0.85 -6.75 20.44
CA VAL A 35 -1.76 -7.89 20.46
C VAL A 35 -1.16 -9.07 19.70
N THR A 36 -1.24 -9.07 18.36
CA THR A 36 -0.72 -10.15 17.52
C THR A 36 -0.73 -9.77 16.03
N PHE A 37 0.08 -10.50 15.23
CA PHE A 37 -0.01 -10.55 13.76
C PHE A 37 -0.46 -11.94 13.26
N GLU A 38 -0.95 -12.78 14.18
CA GLU A 38 -1.48 -14.10 13.83
C GLU A 38 -2.64 -13.98 12.83
N GLY A 39 -2.71 -14.91 11.88
CA GLY A 39 -3.76 -14.93 10.84
C GLY A 39 -3.56 -13.91 9.70
N LEU A 40 -2.58 -13.00 9.79
CA LEU A 40 -2.35 -12.01 8.71
C LEU A 40 -2.06 -12.69 7.36
N GLN A 41 -1.15 -13.67 7.32
CA GLN A 41 -0.83 -14.40 6.09
C GLN A 41 -2.07 -15.10 5.52
N GLU A 42 -2.86 -15.76 6.36
CA GLU A 42 -4.06 -16.49 5.96
C GLU A 42 -5.11 -15.55 5.33
N VAL A 43 -5.30 -14.37 5.90
CA VAL A 43 -6.20 -13.36 5.34
C VAL A 43 -5.68 -12.87 3.99
N LEU A 44 -4.39 -12.54 3.87
CA LEU A 44 -3.79 -12.12 2.61
C LEU A 44 -3.93 -13.21 1.53
N ASP A 45 -3.70 -14.47 1.90
CA ASP A 45 -3.78 -15.61 0.97
C ASP A 45 -5.21 -15.86 0.48
N SER A 46 -6.23 -15.51 1.26
CA SER A 46 -7.63 -15.69 0.93
C SER A 46 -8.15 -14.75 -0.18
N TYR A 47 -7.38 -13.73 -0.56
CA TYR A 47 -7.75 -12.79 -1.61
C TYR A 47 -6.96 -13.01 -2.89
N ASP A 48 -7.65 -12.93 -4.05
CA ASP A 48 -7.02 -13.04 -5.38
C ASP A 48 -6.18 -11.81 -5.74
N LYS A 49 -6.52 -10.65 -5.19
CA LYS A 49 -5.80 -9.39 -5.40
C LYS A 49 -5.66 -8.62 -4.10
N ILE A 50 -4.48 -8.04 -3.90
CA ILE A 50 -4.13 -7.22 -2.74
C ILE A 50 -3.62 -5.89 -3.25
N SER A 51 -4.17 -4.80 -2.75
CA SER A 51 -3.82 -3.44 -3.17
C SER A 51 -3.13 -2.67 -2.05
N PHE A 52 -2.10 -1.93 -2.44
CA PHE A 52 -1.35 -1.01 -1.60
C PHE A 52 -1.21 0.35 -2.31
N HIS A 53 -0.72 1.34 -1.58
CA HIS A 53 -0.20 2.56 -2.18
C HIS A 53 1.32 2.65 -1.96
N ASN A 54 2.12 2.44 -3.01
CA ASN A 54 3.58 2.28 -2.94
C ASN A 54 4.02 1.01 -2.18
N GLY A 55 3.19 -0.01 -2.13
CA GLY A 55 3.48 -1.24 -1.39
C GLY A 55 4.65 -2.03 -1.94
N ILE A 56 4.87 -2.01 -3.27
CA ILE A 56 6.03 -2.65 -3.92
C ILE A 56 7.34 -2.03 -3.42
N GLY A 57 7.31 -0.72 -3.13
CA GLY A 57 8.48 0.01 -2.64
C GLY A 57 8.67 -0.01 -1.14
N PHE A 58 7.60 -0.20 -0.37
CA PHE A 58 7.64 -0.02 1.09
C PHE A 58 7.00 -1.18 1.87
N ASP A 59 5.70 -1.35 1.82
CA ASP A 59 4.96 -2.28 2.71
C ASP A 59 5.40 -3.73 2.54
N ILE A 60 5.44 -4.21 1.30
CA ILE A 60 5.69 -5.62 0.99
C ILE A 60 7.09 -6.06 1.43
N PRO A 61 8.17 -5.33 1.10
CA PRO A 61 9.51 -5.64 1.63
C PRO A 61 9.58 -5.65 3.16
N ILE A 62 8.88 -4.72 3.83
CA ILE A 62 8.88 -4.62 5.28
C ILE A 62 8.11 -5.77 5.92
N LEU A 63 6.92 -6.10 5.41
CA LEU A 63 6.13 -7.26 5.83
C LEU A 63 6.94 -8.56 5.69
N LYS A 64 7.66 -8.71 4.56
CA LYS A 64 8.54 -9.86 4.34
C LYS A 64 9.68 -9.92 5.34
N ASN A 65 10.39 -8.81 5.53
CA ASN A 65 11.62 -8.78 6.35
C ASN A 65 11.35 -8.90 7.85
N ILE A 66 10.24 -8.34 8.34
CA ILE A 66 9.94 -8.27 9.78
C ILE A 66 9.01 -9.39 10.24
N LEU A 67 7.98 -9.73 9.46
CA LEU A 67 6.97 -10.71 9.82
C LEU A 67 7.06 -12.00 8.99
N ASN A 68 8.00 -12.09 8.03
CA ASN A 68 8.11 -13.20 7.08
C ASN A 68 6.82 -13.46 6.27
N ILE A 69 6.01 -12.43 6.08
CA ILE A 69 4.82 -12.47 5.22
C ILE A 69 5.22 -12.52 3.77
N ASN A 70 4.63 -13.44 3.02
CA ASN A 70 4.89 -13.61 1.59
C ASN A 70 3.66 -13.22 0.78
N ILE A 71 3.84 -12.31 -0.15
CA ILE A 71 2.79 -11.87 -1.06
C ILE A 71 3.23 -12.16 -2.49
N ASP A 72 2.41 -12.93 -3.21
CA ASP A 72 2.63 -13.22 -4.62
C ASP A 72 2.54 -11.92 -5.42
N GLN A 73 3.58 -11.65 -6.23
CA GLN A 73 3.66 -10.45 -7.07
C GLN A 73 2.46 -10.32 -8.02
N ASP A 74 1.97 -11.44 -8.54
CA ASP A 74 0.83 -11.47 -9.45
C ASP A 74 -0.50 -11.07 -8.78
N LYS A 75 -0.57 -11.12 -7.45
CA LYS A 75 -1.72 -10.65 -6.67
C LYS A 75 -1.69 -9.14 -6.41
N VAL A 76 -0.53 -8.50 -6.57
CA VAL A 76 -0.33 -7.09 -6.15
C VAL A 76 -0.90 -6.11 -7.14
N VAL A 77 -1.63 -5.13 -6.64
CA VAL A 77 -2.08 -3.94 -7.36
C VAL A 77 -1.61 -2.71 -6.59
N ASP A 78 -0.63 -1.99 -7.14
CA ASP A 78 -0.07 -0.79 -6.51
C ASP A 78 -0.71 0.47 -7.07
N THR A 79 -1.44 1.21 -6.25
CA THR A 79 -2.13 2.43 -6.70
C THR A 79 -1.19 3.57 -7.06
N LEU A 80 0.07 3.58 -6.56
CA LEU A 80 1.08 4.52 -7.03
C LEU A 80 1.49 4.23 -8.48
N VAL A 81 1.65 2.96 -8.83
CA VAL A 81 1.93 2.53 -10.22
C VAL A 81 0.77 2.93 -11.13
N LEU A 82 -0.46 2.60 -10.74
CA LEU A 82 -1.66 2.99 -11.48
C LEU A 82 -1.77 4.52 -11.65
N SER A 83 -1.44 5.27 -10.60
CA SER A 83 -1.48 6.73 -10.62
C SER A 83 -0.50 7.34 -11.63
N ARG A 84 0.73 6.83 -11.65
CA ARG A 84 1.76 7.26 -12.60
C ARG A 84 1.41 6.90 -14.04
N LEU A 85 0.85 5.70 -14.26
CA LEU A 85 0.38 5.27 -15.57
C LEU A 85 -0.79 6.13 -16.06
N ALA A 86 -1.74 6.46 -15.19
CA ALA A 86 -2.91 7.26 -15.56
C ALA A 86 -2.55 8.71 -15.93
N ASN A 87 -1.64 9.33 -15.22
CA ASN A 87 -1.19 10.71 -15.46
C ASN A 87 0.20 10.95 -14.86
N PRO A 88 1.29 10.78 -15.63
CA PRO A 88 2.66 10.95 -15.10
C PRO A 88 2.94 12.35 -14.54
N SER A 89 2.20 13.36 -14.98
CA SER A 89 2.37 14.77 -14.58
C SER A 89 1.23 15.26 -13.68
N LYS A 90 0.65 14.36 -12.86
CA LYS A 90 -0.45 14.73 -11.96
C LYS A 90 -0.05 15.89 -11.07
N GLU A 91 -0.84 16.97 -11.12
CA GLU A 91 -0.69 18.11 -10.22
C GLU A 91 -0.82 17.68 -8.75
N GLY A 92 0.03 18.22 -7.88
CA GLY A 92 0.12 17.82 -6.47
C GLY A 92 0.87 16.50 -6.23
N GLY A 93 1.28 15.78 -7.30
CA GLY A 93 2.03 14.53 -7.21
C GLY A 93 1.16 13.29 -6.95
N HIS A 94 1.83 12.19 -6.61
CA HIS A 94 1.21 10.85 -6.53
C HIS A 94 1.15 10.27 -5.13
N SER A 95 1.54 11.03 -4.08
CA SER A 95 1.46 10.54 -2.71
C SER A 95 0.03 10.26 -2.28
N LEU A 96 -0.16 9.39 -1.29
CA LEU A 96 -1.49 9.11 -0.76
C LEU A 96 -2.13 10.36 -0.16
N LYS A 97 -1.32 11.25 0.47
CA LYS A 97 -1.76 12.58 0.92
C LYS A 97 -2.34 13.42 -0.24
N ALA A 98 -1.61 13.53 -1.36
CA ALA A 98 -2.08 14.28 -2.52
C ALA A 98 -3.35 13.69 -3.15
N TRP A 99 -3.53 12.37 -3.06
CA TRP A 99 -4.76 11.72 -3.46
C TRP A 99 -5.90 12.00 -2.50
N GLY A 100 -5.64 11.97 -1.19
CA GLY A 100 -6.63 12.33 -0.17
C GLY A 100 -7.14 13.76 -0.33
N GLU A 101 -6.24 14.71 -0.58
CA GLU A 101 -6.58 16.09 -0.87
C GLU A 101 -7.42 16.23 -2.15
N TYR A 102 -6.99 15.58 -3.24
CA TYR A 102 -7.70 15.60 -4.52
C TYR A 102 -9.11 14.99 -4.44
N LEU A 103 -9.28 13.92 -3.66
CA LEU A 103 -10.56 13.21 -3.50
C LEU A 103 -11.45 13.80 -2.40
N GLY A 104 -10.99 14.85 -1.70
CA GLY A 104 -11.73 15.45 -0.59
C GLY A 104 -11.79 14.58 0.67
N ASN A 105 -10.86 13.65 0.82
CA ASN A 105 -10.72 12.78 1.97
C ASN A 105 -9.34 12.97 2.63
N TYR A 106 -9.08 14.19 3.06
CA TYR A 106 -7.82 14.54 3.72
C TYR A 106 -7.73 13.86 5.10
N LYS A 107 -6.65 13.15 5.32
CA LYS A 107 -6.43 12.33 6.50
C LYS A 107 -5.77 13.04 7.69
N GLY A 108 -5.47 14.33 7.59
CA GLY A 108 -4.67 15.00 8.61
C GLY A 108 -3.19 14.56 8.58
N ASP A 109 -2.38 15.17 9.42
CA ASP A 109 -0.97 14.82 9.58
C ASP A 109 -0.79 14.01 10.89
N TYR A 110 -0.16 12.85 10.79
CA TYR A 110 0.32 12.07 11.94
C TYR A 110 1.84 12.15 12.00
N ASN A 111 2.42 12.31 13.19
CA ASN A 111 3.86 12.55 13.35
C ASN A 111 4.49 11.83 14.56
N ASN A 112 3.75 10.99 15.29
CA ASN A 112 4.27 10.26 16.44
C ASN A 112 4.54 8.79 16.09
N TRP A 113 5.71 8.50 15.53
CA TRP A 113 6.12 7.16 15.11
C TRP A 113 6.88 6.36 16.19
N LEU A 114 7.02 6.91 17.41
CA LEU A 114 7.82 6.28 18.46
C LEU A 114 7.08 5.14 19.16
N PHE A 115 5.78 5.20 19.24
CA PHE A 115 4.94 4.25 19.96
C PHE A 115 3.69 3.91 19.15
N LEU A 116 3.18 2.69 19.32
CA LEU A 116 1.85 2.35 18.87
C LEU A 116 0.82 3.13 19.67
N THR A 117 -0.11 3.81 19.00
CA THR A 117 -1.25 4.52 19.60
C THR A 117 -2.52 4.20 18.84
N ASP A 118 -3.68 4.42 19.47
CA ASP A 118 -4.97 4.24 18.80
C ASP A 118 -5.15 5.26 17.65
N GLU A 119 -4.57 6.46 17.78
CA GLU A 119 -4.55 7.46 16.72
C GLU A 119 -3.73 6.98 15.51
N MET A 120 -2.60 6.27 15.72
CA MET A 120 -1.83 5.66 14.64
C MET A 120 -2.64 4.60 13.92
N VAL A 121 -3.36 3.75 14.65
CA VAL A 121 -4.22 2.73 14.06
C VAL A 121 -5.38 3.37 13.27
N ALA A 122 -6.00 4.40 13.80
CA ALA A 122 -7.03 5.17 13.09
C ALA A 122 -6.47 5.83 11.82
N TYR A 123 -5.23 6.32 11.87
CA TYR A 123 -4.53 6.88 10.73
C TYR A 123 -4.26 5.81 9.65
N CYS A 124 -3.80 4.61 10.03
CA CYS A 124 -3.61 3.47 9.14
C CYS A 124 -4.94 3.05 8.46
N HIS A 125 -6.04 2.96 9.21
CA HIS A 125 -7.36 2.71 8.63
C HIS A 125 -7.78 3.79 7.63
N GLN A 126 -7.49 5.06 7.93
CA GLN A 126 -7.78 6.17 7.02
C GLN A 126 -6.98 6.07 5.71
N ASP A 127 -5.72 5.60 5.77
CA ASP A 127 -4.89 5.39 4.59
C ASP A 127 -5.44 4.26 3.72
N VAL A 128 -5.95 3.20 4.30
CA VAL A 128 -6.69 2.16 3.58
C VAL A 128 -7.90 2.74 2.86
N GLU A 129 -8.69 3.59 3.51
CA GLU A 129 -9.87 4.24 2.88
C GLU A 129 -9.49 5.14 1.71
N VAL A 130 -8.42 5.94 1.86
CA VAL A 130 -7.90 6.79 0.77
C VAL A 130 -7.38 5.92 -0.38
N THR A 131 -6.71 4.81 -0.09
CA THR A 131 -6.23 3.86 -1.09
C THR A 131 -7.39 3.23 -1.87
N ILE A 132 -8.48 2.84 -1.20
CA ILE A 132 -9.72 2.34 -1.84
C ILE A 132 -10.30 3.40 -2.79
N GLN A 133 -10.42 4.65 -2.34
CA GLN A 133 -10.99 5.72 -3.16
C GLN A 133 -10.09 6.04 -4.35
N THR A 134 -8.77 6.08 -4.14
CA THR A 134 -7.77 6.25 -5.19
C THR A 134 -7.88 5.14 -6.24
N TYR A 135 -7.95 3.89 -5.82
CA TYR A 135 -8.17 2.76 -6.72
C TYR A 135 -9.46 2.91 -7.53
N LYS A 136 -10.59 3.18 -6.86
CA LYS A 136 -11.89 3.37 -7.52
C LYS A 136 -11.89 4.52 -8.54
N HIS A 137 -11.11 5.56 -8.30
CA HIS A 137 -10.91 6.64 -9.28
C HIS A 137 -10.05 6.16 -10.46
N LEU A 138 -8.89 5.55 -10.17
CA LEU A 138 -7.91 5.17 -11.19
C LEU A 138 -8.42 4.11 -12.15
N ILE A 139 -9.18 3.11 -11.69
CA ILE A 139 -9.76 2.09 -12.59
C ILE A 139 -10.74 2.69 -13.62
N LYS A 140 -11.40 3.81 -13.29
CA LYS A 140 -12.26 4.52 -14.24
C LYS A 140 -11.43 5.26 -15.30
N VAL A 141 -10.35 5.91 -14.87
CA VAL A 141 -9.42 6.62 -15.77
C VAL A 141 -8.69 5.65 -16.70
N LEU A 142 -8.27 4.50 -16.17
CA LEU A 142 -7.51 3.48 -16.90
C LEU A 142 -8.39 2.52 -17.72
N LYS A 143 -9.70 2.76 -17.84
CA LYS A 143 -10.63 1.88 -18.54
C LYS A 143 -10.23 1.56 -20.00
N GLY A 144 -9.46 2.46 -20.64
CA GLY A 144 -8.94 2.28 -22.00
C GLY A 144 -7.60 1.53 -22.09
N PHE A 145 -6.95 1.25 -20.96
CA PHE A 145 -5.68 0.54 -20.91
C PHE A 145 -5.88 -0.97 -20.93
N SER A 146 -5.00 -1.69 -21.63
CA SER A 146 -5.06 -3.15 -21.61
C SER A 146 -4.56 -3.70 -20.26
N PRO A 147 -5.08 -4.85 -19.80
CA PRO A 147 -4.52 -5.52 -18.61
C PRO A 147 -3.02 -5.80 -18.75
N LYS A 148 -2.54 -6.10 -19.97
CA LYS A 148 -1.10 -6.32 -20.24
C LYS A 148 -0.27 -5.07 -19.96
N SER A 149 -0.75 -3.87 -20.35
CA SER A 149 -0.03 -2.62 -20.09
C SER A 149 0.05 -2.34 -18.59
N ILE A 150 -1.03 -2.58 -17.86
CA ILE A 150 -1.07 -2.39 -16.41
C ILE A 150 -0.13 -3.38 -15.70
N ASN A 151 -0.12 -4.64 -16.12
CA ASN A 151 0.78 -5.66 -15.55
C ASN A 151 2.24 -5.33 -15.84
N LEU A 152 2.56 -4.90 -17.07
CA LEU A 152 3.93 -4.50 -17.44
C LEU A 152 4.48 -3.40 -16.53
N GLU A 153 3.67 -2.38 -16.20
CA GLU A 153 4.10 -1.30 -15.30
C GLU A 153 4.38 -1.82 -13.88
N HIS A 154 3.60 -2.79 -13.39
CA HIS A 154 3.87 -3.43 -12.10
C HIS A 154 5.16 -4.27 -12.15
N GLU A 155 5.37 -5.08 -13.19
CA GLU A 155 6.60 -5.86 -13.40
C GLU A 155 7.83 -4.94 -13.44
N VAL A 156 7.75 -3.82 -14.18
CA VAL A 156 8.82 -2.82 -14.23
C VAL A 156 9.08 -2.22 -12.85
N GLN A 157 8.03 -1.92 -12.07
CA GLN A 157 8.19 -1.38 -10.72
C GLN A 157 8.91 -2.36 -9.79
N TRP A 158 8.64 -3.67 -9.88
CA TRP A 158 9.37 -4.70 -9.14
C TRP A 158 10.87 -4.70 -9.49
N ILE A 159 11.20 -4.66 -10.77
CA ILE A 159 12.60 -4.59 -11.26
C ILE A 159 13.29 -3.33 -10.75
N ILE A 160 12.63 -2.16 -10.83
CA ILE A 160 13.17 -0.90 -10.34
C ILE A 160 13.45 -0.98 -8.84
N GLN A 161 12.55 -1.55 -8.04
CA GLN A 161 12.76 -1.68 -6.60
C GLN A 161 13.90 -2.65 -6.26
N GLU A 162 14.08 -3.70 -7.05
CA GLU A 162 15.23 -4.59 -6.92
C GLU A 162 16.54 -3.86 -7.23
N GLN A 163 16.59 -3.07 -8.30
CA GLN A 163 17.75 -2.22 -8.64
C GLN A 163 18.07 -1.22 -7.53
N ILE A 164 17.05 -0.57 -6.95
CA ILE A 164 17.24 0.39 -5.84
C ILE A 164 17.85 -0.31 -4.63
N ARG A 165 17.39 -1.52 -4.29
CA ARG A 165 17.92 -2.28 -3.14
C ARG A 165 19.34 -2.77 -3.36
N ASN A 166 19.66 -3.24 -4.56
CA ASN A 166 20.98 -3.78 -4.88
C ASN A 166 22.02 -2.69 -5.15
N GLY A 167 21.59 -1.50 -5.50
CA GLY A 167 22.44 -0.41 -5.94
C GLY A 167 23.05 -0.65 -7.32
N VAL A 168 23.88 0.28 -7.77
CA VAL A 168 24.66 0.21 -9.02
C VAL A 168 26.11 0.46 -8.68
N LEU A 169 26.98 -0.46 -9.11
CA LEU A 169 28.43 -0.27 -9.03
C LEU A 169 28.86 0.66 -10.16
N PHE A 170 29.53 1.76 -9.81
CA PHE A 170 30.17 2.66 -10.74
C PHE A 170 31.68 2.44 -10.75
#